data_befa08288f30b09cc16ad67f12629dcb
#
_entry.id   befa08288f30b09cc16ad67f12629dcb
#
_cell.length_a   1.000
_cell.length_b   1.000
_cell.length_c   1.000
_cell.angle_alpha   90.00
_cell.angle_beta   90.00
_cell.angle_gamma   90.00
#
_symmetry.space_group_name_H-M   'P 1'
#
loop_
_entity.id
_entity.type
_entity.pdbx_description
1 polymer ?
#
loop_
_entity_poly.entity_id
_entity_poly.type
_entity_poly.pdbx_seq_one_letter_code
_entity_poly.pdbx_strand_id
1 'polypeptide(L)'
;MKKLNVGLIGAGWMGKTHSFCYKAQRQIFGPDPFVPILHTICESNDNLAIKVQKEFGFENYSSNWKDLVKNPEIDIIDINTPNYLHYEIAKLAIEEGKHIYCEKPLTNSYKTALELANLAEQKGIKTLVGFNYIQNPAHFLARNIIDED
;
A
#
# COMPACT_ATOMS: atom_id res chain seq x y z
N MET A 1 3.51 -15.54 -14.96
CA MET A 1 3.36 -14.28 -14.17
C MET A 1 3.20 -14.65 -12.70
N LYS A 2 3.97 -14.03 -11.82
CA LYS A 2 3.87 -14.26 -10.37
C LYS A 2 2.69 -13.43 -9.84
N LYS A 3 1.78 -14.06 -9.11
CA LYS A 3 0.71 -13.37 -8.39
C LYS A 3 1.26 -12.81 -7.09
N LEU A 4 0.82 -11.61 -6.72
CA LEU A 4 1.12 -10.97 -5.44
C LEU A 4 -0.20 -10.58 -4.77
N ASN A 5 -0.48 -11.17 -3.63
CA ASN A 5 -1.70 -10.94 -2.88
C ASN A 5 -1.60 -9.64 -2.08
N VAL A 6 -2.53 -8.73 -2.33
CA VAL A 6 -2.60 -7.42 -1.68
C VAL A 6 -3.66 -7.45 -0.58
N GLY A 7 -3.23 -7.13 0.63
CA GLY A 7 -4.10 -6.78 1.74
C GLY A 7 -4.18 -5.27 1.87
N LEU A 8 -5.34 -4.68 1.64
CA LEU A 8 -5.54 -3.24 1.70
C LEU A 8 -6.26 -2.85 2.99
N ILE A 9 -5.70 -1.89 3.73
CA ILE A 9 -6.24 -1.42 5.01
C ILE A 9 -6.72 0.02 4.87
N GLY A 10 -8.02 0.25 5.07
CA GLY A 10 -8.69 1.53 4.89
C GLY A 10 -9.47 1.61 3.58
N ALA A 11 -10.80 1.51 3.67
CA ALA A 11 -11.74 1.50 2.54
C ALA A 11 -12.27 2.90 2.17
N GLY A 12 -11.58 3.96 2.61
CA GLY A 12 -11.90 5.35 2.28
C GLY A 12 -11.62 5.71 0.82
N TRP A 13 -11.57 7.01 0.53
CA TRP A 13 -11.37 7.49 -0.84
C TRP A 13 -10.04 7.01 -1.44
N MET A 14 -8.93 7.10 -0.69
CA MET A 14 -7.62 6.62 -1.19
C MET A 14 -7.59 5.12 -1.38
N GLY A 15 -8.12 4.33 -0.43
CA GLY A 15 -8.19 2.87 -0.59
C GLY A 15 -8.98 2.44 -1.82
N LYS A 16 -10.07 3.14 -2.17
CA LYS A 16 -10.80 2.90 -3.42
C LYS A 16 -9.99 3.28 -4.65
N THR A 17 -9.26 4.39 -4.60
CA THR A 17 -8.37 4.82 -5.68
C THR A 17 -7.26 3.78 -5.92
N HIS A 18 -6.61 3.30 -4.86
CA HIS A 18 -5.60 2.24 -4.97
C HIS A 18 -6.20 0.93 -5.53
N SER A 19 -7.38 0.55 -5.04
CA SER A 19 -8.10 -0.63 -5.55
C SER A 19 -8.38 -0.53 -7.06
N PHE A 20 -8.80 0.64 -7.53
CA PHE A 20 -8.99 0.91 -8.95
C PHE A 20 -7.66 0.83 -9.72
N CYS A 21 -6.58 1.41 -9.20
CA CYS A 21 -5.26 1.39 -9.83
C CYS A 21 -4.72 -0.04 -9.97
N TYR A 22 -4.85 -0.88 -8.95
CA TYR A 22 -4.47 -2.29 -9.03
C TYR A 22 -5.22 -3.04 -10.15
N LYS A 23 -6.52 -2.78 -10.30
CA LYS A 23 -7.33 -3.39 -11.36
C LYS A 23 -6.96 -2.89 -12.75
N ALA A 24 -6.66 -1.59 -12.87
CA ALA A 24 -6.37 -0.94 -14.14
C ALA A 24 -4.89 -1.08 -14.58
N GLN A 25 -4.00 -1.50 -13.69
CA GLN A 25 -2.55 -1.54 -13.91
C GLN A 25 -2.18 -2.23 -15.24
N ARG A 26 -2.74 -3.40 -15.47
CA ARG A 26 -2.42 -4.17 -16.69
C ARG A 26 -2.94 -3.53 -17.98
N GLN A 27 -4.10 -2.88 -17.91
CA GLN A 27 -4.68 -2.18 -19.05
C GLN A 27 -3.90 -0.91 -19.41
N ILE A 28 -3.34 -0.23 -18.40
CA ILE A 28 -2.59 1.03 -18.57
C ILE A 28 -1.15 0.77 -18.99
N PHE A 29 -0.47 -0.15 -18.32
CA PHE A 29 0.98 -0.37 -18.47
C PHE A 29 1.33 -1.62 -19.28
N GLY A 30 0.33 -2.42 -19.67
CA GLY A 30 0.55 -3.67 -20.39
C GLY A 30 0.96 -4.84 -19.48
N PRO A 31 1.46 -5.94 -20.07
CA PRO A 31 1.83 -7.13 -19.32
C PRO A 31 3.06 -6.87 -18.43
N ASP A 32 2.94 -7.24 -17.16
CA ASP A 32 3.98 -7.16 -16.14
C ASP A 32 4.30 -8.60 -15.67
N PRO A 33 5.54 -8.92 -15.26
CA PRO A 33 5.87 -10.19 -14.64
C PRO A 33 5.09 -10.46 -13.34
N PHE A 34 4.58 -9.40 -12.69
CA PHE A 34 3.78 -9.47 -11.48
C PHE A 34 2.33 -9.10 -11.73
N VAL A 35 1.42 -9.80 -11.06
CA VAL A 35 -0.03 -9.54 -11.12
C VAL A 35 -0.54 -9.31 -9.70
N PRO A 36 -0.96 -8.09 -9.36
CA PRO A 36 -1.59 -7.83 -8.07
C PRO A 36 -2.96 -8.49 -8.00
N ILE A 37 -3.22 -9.19 -6.92
CA ILE A 37 -4.51 -9.81 -6.59
C ILE A 37 -5.10 -9.04 -5.42
N LEU A 38 -6.29 -8.50 -5.57
CA LEU A 38 -7.04 -7.86 -4.49
C LEU A 38 -7.56 -8.95 -3.53
N HIS A 39 -6.70 -9.40 -2.61
CA HIS A 39 -6.99 -10.54 -1.76
C HIS A 39 -7.93 -10.17 -0.61
N THR A 40 -7.57 -9.21 0.21
CA THR A 40 -8.37 -8.82 1.38
C THR A 40 -8.46 -7.31 1.55
N ILE A 41 -9.68 -6.79 1.68
CA ILE A 41 -9.93 -5.42 2.15
C ILE A 41 -10.19 -5.42 3.66
N CYS A 42 -9.55 -4.51 4.40
CA CYS A 42 -9.81 -4.32 5.82
C CYS A 42 -10.34 -2.92 6.12
N GLU A 43 -11.44 -2.87 6.85
CA GLU A 43 -12.05 -1.63 7.34
C GLU A 43 -12.74 -1.90 8.66
N SER A 44 -12.64 -0.97 9.61
CA SER A 44 -13.26 -1.09 10.95
C SER A 44 -14.78 -1.23 10.92
N ASN A 45 -15.41 -0.73 9.87
CA ASN A 45 -16.85 -0.88 9.61
C ASN A 45 -17.10 -2.02 8.63
N ASP A 46 -17.66 -3.13 9.13
CA ASP A 46 -17.96 -4.33 8.32
C ASP A 46 -18.82 -4.04 7.10
N ASN A 47 -19.84 -3.19 7.23
CA ASN A 47 -20.71 -2.86 6.10
C ASN A 47 -19.95 -2.16 4.98
N LEU A 48 -19.00 -1.27 5.35
CA LEU A 48 -18.14 -0.60 4.37
C LEU A 48 -17.13 -1.58 3.77
N ALA A 49 -16.54 -2.46 4.57
CA ALA A 49 -15.63 -3.51 4.10
C ALA A 49 -16.32 -4.40 3.06
N ILE A 50 -17.51 -4.93 3.38
CA ILE A 50 -18.30 -5.78 2.47
C ILE A 50 -18.69 -5.03 1.20
N LYS A 51 -19.08 -3.76 1.32
CA LYS A 51 -19.42 -2.94 0.15
C LYS A 51 -18.24 -2.80 -0.79
N VAL A 52 -17.07 -2.41 -0.27
CA VAL A 52 -15.85 -2.21 -1.07
C VAL A 52 -15.31 -3.53 -1.60
N GLN A 53 -15.40 -4.62 -0.83
CA GLN A 53 -15.07 -5.96 -1.31
C GLN A 53 -15.83 -6.28 -2.60
N LYS A 54 -17.15 -6.10 -2.61
CA LYS A 54 -18.00 -6.40 -3.77
C LYS A 54 -17.75 -5.43 -4.94
N GLU A 55 -17.59 -4.15 -4.64
CA GLU A 55 -17.38 -3.09 -5.64
C GLU A 55 -16.08 -3.28 -6.42
N PHE A 56 -14.99 -3.64 -5.73
CA PHE A 56 -13.67 -3.79 -6.32
C PHE A 56 -13.25 -5.24 -6.56
N GLY A 57 -14.02 -6.21 -6.08
CA GLY A 57 -13.77 -7.64 -6.31
C GLY A 57 -12.60 -8.17 -5.47
N PHE A 58 -12.47 -7.75 -4.22
CA PHE A 58 -11.60 -8.43 -3.27
C PHE A 58 -12.15 -9.83 -2.97
N GLU A 59 -11.25 -10.79 -2.82
CA GLU A 59 -11.63 -12.18 -2.48
C GLU A 59 -12.23 -12.26 -1.08
N ASN A 60 -11.67 -11.47 -0.13
CA ASN A 60 -12.05 -11.48 1.28
C ASN A 60 -12.24 -10.07 1.83
N TYR A 61 -12.87 -9.98 3.02
CA TYR A 61 -12.88 -8.77 3.85
C TYR A 61 -12.52 -9.10 5.30
N SER A 62 -12.09 -8.09 6.06
CA SER A 62 -11.80 -8.18 7.49
C SER A 62 -12.14 -6.88 8.19
N SER A 63 -12.49 -6.93 9.47
CA SER A 63 -12.56 -5.75 10.35
C SER A 63 -11.36 -5.63 11.29
N ASN A 64 -10.44 -6.58 11.23
CA ASN A 64 -9.24 -6.61 12.06
C ASN A 64 -7.97 -6.56 11.20
N TRP A 65 -7.32 -5.41 11.16
CA TRP A 65 -6.09 -5.24 10.39
C TRP A 65 -4.92 -6.10 10.87
N LYS A 66 -4.88 -6.46 12.17
CA LYS A 66 -3.81 -7.30 12.73
C LYS A 66 -3.87 -8.72 12.16
N ASP A 67 -5.08 -9.27 12.03
CA ASP A 67 -5.27 -10.60 11.45
C ASP A 67 -4.92 -10.59 9.96
N LEU A 68 -5.27 -9.52 9.25
CA LEU A 68 -4.89 -9.35 7.85
C LEU A 68 -3.36 -9.31 7.68
N VAL A 69 -2.66 -8.51 8.49
CA VAL A 69 -1.19 -8.39 8.43
C VAL A 69 -0.50 -9.73 8.71
N LYS A 70 -1.03 -10.50 9.65
CA LYS A 70 -0.48 -11.83 10.02
C LYS A 70 -0.86 -12.96 9.07
N ASN A 71 -1.77 -12.72 8.12
CA ASN A 71 -2.17 -13.74 7.16
C ASN A 71 -0.98 -14.12 6.25
N PRO A 72 -0.53 -15.39 6.24
CA PRO A 72 0.62 -15.82 5.45
C PRO A 72 0.37 -15.75 3.92
N GLU A 73 -0.89 -15.70 3.49
CA GLU A 73 -1.23 -15.58 2.07
C GLU A 73 -1.04 -14.17 1.50
N ILE A 74 -0.88 -13.15 2.35
CA ILE A 74 -0.68 -11.77 1.93
C ILE A 74 0.81 -11.50 1.67
N ASP A 75 1.12 -10.93 0.52
CA ASP A 75 2.48 -10.51 0.14
C ASP A 75 2.73 -9.03 0.41
N ILE A 76 1.72 -8.19 0.16
CA ILE A 76 1.80 -6.73 0.22
C ILE A 76 0.70 -6.19 1.13
N ILE A 77 1.09 -5.30 2.05
CA ILE A 77 0.15 -4.50 2.84
C ILE A 77 0.11 -3.08 2.26
N ASP A 78 -1.08 -2.68 1.83
CA ASP A 78 -1.38 -1.34 1.33
C ASP A 78 -2.15 -0.55 2.39
N ILE A 79 -1.54 0.52 2.93
CA ILE A 79 -2.00 1.25 4.11
C ILE A 79 -2.62 2.58 3.68
N ASN A 80 -3.94 2.68 3.80
CA ASN A 80 -4.76 3.85 3.45
C ASN A 80 -5.60 4.36 4.63
N THR A 81 -5.10 4.15 5.83
CA THR A 81 -5.75 4.54 7.09
C THR A 81 -5.49 6.01 7.43
N PRO A 82 -6.12 6.55 8.51
CA PRO A 82 -5.65 7.80 9.11
C PRO A 82 -4.19 7.71 9.56
N ASN A 83 -3.45 8.83 9.42
CA ASN A 83 -1.99 8.90 9.59
C ASN A 83 -1.46 8.32 10.92
N TYR A 84 -2.24 8.45 12.01
CA TYR A 84 -1.82 7.99 13.34
C TYR A 84 -1.73 6.46 13.45
N LEU A 85 -2.33 5.72 12.52
CA LEU A 85 -2.25 4.26 12.46
C LEU A 85 -1.10 3.75 11.56
N HIS A 86 -0.54 4.60 10.70
CA HIS A 86 0.47 4.16 9.72
C HIS A 86 1.66 3.47 10.38
N TYR A 87 2.20 4.05 11.44
CA TYR A 87 3.38 3.51 12.11
C TYR A 87 3.16 2.11 12.67
N GLU A 88 2.06 1.90 13.41
CA GLU A 88 1.79 0.59 14.02
C GLU A 88 1.55 -0.49 12.98
N ILE A 89 0.77 -0.16 11.94
CA ILE A 89 0.46 -1.12 10.86
C ILE A 89 1.73 -1.45 10.08
N ALA A 90 2.50 -0.43 9.66
CA ALA A 90 3.72 -0.62 8.88
C ALA A 90 4.77 -1.41 9.67
N LYS A 91 4.95 -1.11 10.97
CA LYS A 91 5.88 -1.83 11.83
C LYS A 91 5.55 -3.31 11.91
N LEU A 92 4.30 -3.64 12.25
CA LEU A 92 3.88 -5.04 12.31
C LEU A 92 4.02 -5.73 10.95
N ALA A 93 3.67 -5.05 9.85
CA ALA A 93 3.78 -5.62 8.51
C ALA A 93 5.23 -5.94 8.14
N ILE A 94 6.20 -5.07 8.48
CA ILE A 94 7.62 -5.35 8.28
C ILE A 94 8.08 -6.52 9.15
N GLU A 95 7.66 -6.58 10.41
CA GLU A 95 7.98 -7.66 11.33
C GLU A 95 7.49 -9.02 10.82
N GLU A 96 6.30 -9.05 10.21
CA GLU A 96 5.67 -10.23 9.57
C GLU A 96 6.20 -10.51 8.14
N GLY A 97 7.21 -9.77 7.68
CA GLY A 97 7.85 -10.01 6.39
C GLY A 97 7.05 -9.55 5.17
N LYS A 98 6.08 -8.63 5.34
CA LYS A 98 5.25 -8.12 4.26
C LYS A 98 5.89 -6.93 3.57
N HIS A 99 5.76 -6.84 2.24
CA HIS A 99 6.06 -5.63 1.51
C HIS A 99 5.02 -4.55 1.80
N ILE A 100 5.40 -3.26 1.69
CA ILE A 100 4.52 -2.17 2.11
C ILE A 100 4.35 -1.13 1.01
N TYR A 101 3.11 -0.74 0.79
CA TYR A 101 2.75 0.52 0.18
C TYR A 101 1.95 1.32 1.22
N CYS A 102 2.44 2.49 1.61
CA CYS A 102 1.80 3.31 2.63
C CYS A 102 1.49 4.70 2.09
N GLU A 103 0.27 5.18 2.31
CA GLU A 103 -0.08 6.55 2.00
C GLU A 103 0.77 7.55 2.80
N LYS A 104 0.90 8.73 2.21
CA LYS A 104 1.63 9.85 2.83
C LYS A 104 0.76 10.50 3.94
N PRO A 105 1.39 11.08 4.98
CA PRO A 105 2.79 10.94 5.36
C PRO A 105 3.07 9.54 5.92
N LEU A 106 4.28 9.02 5.76
CA LEU A 106 4.64 7.69 6.25
C LEU A 106 4.34 7.54 7.75
N THR A 107 4.72 8.54 8.54
CA THR A 107 4.42 8.63 9.98
C THR A 107 4.26 10.10 10.40
N ASN A 108 3.88 10.32 11.67
CA ASN A 108 3.72 11.66 12.24
C ASN A 108 5.04 12.25 12.79
N SER A 109 6.17 11.52 12.73
CA SER A 109 7.46 12.03 13.21
C SER A 109 8.64 11.46 12.42
N TYR A 110 9.70 12.26 12.30
CA TYR A 110 10.97 11.81 11.69
C TYR A 110 11.52 10.54 12.37
N LYS A 111 11.50 10.51 13.71
CA LYS A 111 12.03 9.38 14.48
C LYS A 111 11.39 8.05 14.11
N THR A 112 10.06 8.01 14.06
CA THR A 112 9.30 6.80 13.71
C THR A 112 9.44 6.45 12.23
N ALA A 113 9.56 7.44 11.33
CA ALA A 113 9.82 7.19 9.92
C ALA A 113 11.20 6.56 9.70
N LEU A 114 12.23 7.06 10.38
CA LEU A 114 13.59 6.51 10.32
C LEU A 114 13.64 5.09 10.89
N GLU A 115 12.94 4.82 12.00
CA GLU A 115 12.82 3.47 12.57
C GLU A 115 12.25 2.48 11.57
N LEU A 116 11.16 2.82 10.89
CA LEU A 116 10.55 1.96 9.87
C LEU A 116 11.49 1.72 8.69
N ALA A 117 12.18 2.76 8.21
CA ALA A 117 13.13 2.63 7.10
C ALA A 117 14.26 1.66 7.44
N ASN A 118 14.88 1.82 8.62
CA ASN A 118 15.95 0.94 9.09
C ASN A 118 15.46 -0.50 9.28
N LEU A 119 14.26 -0.69 9.85
CA LEU A 119 13.69 -2.01 10.06
C LEU A 119 13.40 -2.71 8.73
N ALA A 120 12.86 -1.97 7.75
CA ALA A 120 12.58 -2.51 6.42
C ALA A 120 13.87 -2.92 5.69
N GLU A 121 14.93 -2.12 5.79
CA GLU A 121 16.24 -2.43 5.24
C GLU A 121 16.83 -3.70 5.87
N GLN A 122 16.84 -3.78 7.20
CA GLN A 122 17.33 -4.95 7.94
C GLN A 122 16.60 -6.23 7.57
N LYS A 123 15.30 -6.14 7.32
CA LYS A 123 14.44 -7.28 6.94
C LYS A 123 14.41 -7.56 5.44
N GLY A 124 15.04 -6.73 4.59
CA GLY A 124 14.99 -6.85 3.14
C GLY A 124 13.60 -6.59 2.53
N ILE A 125 12.73 -5.86 3.24
CA ILE A 125 11.37 -5.54 2.83
C ILE A 125 11.37 -4.40 1.81
N LYS A 126 10.59 -4.53 0.74
CA LYS A 126 10.34 -3.44 -0.20
C LYS A 126 9.24 -2.53 0.33
N THR A 127 9.52 -1.23 0.30
CA THR A 127 8.59 -0.21 0.79
C THR A 127 8.41 0.89 -0.23
N LEU A 128 7.19 1.43 -0.30
CA LEU A 128 6.85 2.60 -1.10
C LEU A 128 5.95 3.52 -0.27
N VAL A 129 6.21 4.83 -0.34
CA VAL A 129 5.33 5.85 0.22
C VAL A 129 4.59 6.57 -0.90
N GLY A 130 3.30 6.82 -0.72
CA GLY A 130 2.38 7.36 -1.72
C GLY A 130 2.62 8.83 -2.10
N PHE A 131 3.86 9.20 -2.42
CA PHE A 131 4.21 10.53 -2.95
C PHE A 131 3.92 10.60 -4.45
N ASN A 132 2.64 10.72 -4.83
CA ASN A 132 2.21 10.70 -6.22
C ASN A 132 2.85 11.80 -7.09
N TYR A 133 3.14 12.96 -6.53
CA TYR A 133 3.74 14.07 -7.28
C TYR A 133 5.14 13.79 -7.82
N ILE A 134 5.93 12.96 -7.15
CA ILE A 134 7.29 12.60 -7.63
C ILE A 134 7.25 11.81 -8.95
N GLN A 135 6.12 11.24 -9.31
CA GLN A 135 5.92 10.53 -10.59
C GLN A 135 5.34 11.44 -11.68
N ASN A 136 5.11 12.72 -11.40
CA ASN A 136 4.58 13.66 -12.39
C ASN A 136 5.67 14.06 -13.41
N PRO A 137 5.43 13.92 -14.73
CA PRO A 137 6.40 14.29 -15.76
C PRO A 137 6.92 15.73 -15.66
N ALA A 138 6.12 16.67 -15.19
CA ALA A 138 6.54 18.06 -14.98
C ALA A 138 7.61 18.20 -13.89
N HIS A 139 7.59 17.33 -12.86
CA HIS A 139 8.65 17.32 -11.84
C HIS A 139 9.96 16.75 -12.37
N PHE A 140 9.91 15.75 -13.25
CA PHE A 140 11.11 15.25 -13.93
C PHE A 140 11.71 16.32 -14.85
N LEU A 141 10.87 17.04 -15.60
CA LEU A 141 11.34 18.14 -16.44
C LEU A 141 11.97 19.26 -15.60
N ALA A 142 11.32 19.69 -14.52
CA ALA A 142 11.87 20.73 -13.63
C ALA A 142 13.22 20.30 -13.03
N ARG A 143 13.35 19.05 -12.61
CA ARG A 143 14.60 18.50 -12.10
C ARG A 143 15.69 18.52 -13.16
N ASN A 144 15.42 18.07 -14.37
CA ASN A 144 16.40 18.07 -15.46
C ASN A 144 16.92 19.48 -15.75
N ILE A 145 16.02 20.49 -15.77
CA ILE A 145 16.42 21.90 -15.95
C ILE A 145 17.36 22.38 -14.83
N ILE A 146 17.09 21.99 -13.58
CA ILE A 146 17.92 22.38 -12.42
C ILE A 146 19.28 21.67 -12.45
N ASP A 147 19.31 20.42 -12.90
CA ASP A 147 20.55 19.61 -12.92
C ASP A 147 21.45 19.98 -14.12
N GLU A 148 20.94 20.72 -15.15
CA GLU A 148 21.68 21.22 -16.31
C GLU A 148 22.34 22.59 -16.11
N ASP A 149 21.94 23.34 -15.06
CA ASP A 149 22.51 24.65 -14.66
C ASP A 149 23.65 24.47 -13.62
#